data_2f6842e9dc43f5097a85082c197afcc0
#
_entry.id   2f6842e9dc43f5097a85082c197afcc0
#
_cell.length_a   1.000
_cell.length_b   1.000
_cell.length_c   1.000
_cell.angle_alpha   90.00
_cell.angle_beta   90.00
_cell.angle_gamma   90.00
#
_symmetry.space_group_name_H-M   'P 1'
#
loop_
_entity.id
_entity.type
_entity.pdbx_description
1 polymer ?
#
loop_
_entity_poly.entity_id
_entity_poly.type
_entity_poly.pdbx_seq_one_letter_code
_entity_poly.pdbx_strand_id
1 'polypeptide(L)'
;MLAETSLPEELSKQLGNLFYAIAKADRSLALEEYTKLSDSLEKDWMAFGEDSVNLIKQQFNVAQNDNLNPDICFSKFINFLNQNPEAFNHELKELIFKTGNNIAYAFAKINKSELNIMARLSIAFKTIGL
;
A
#
# COMPACT_ATOMS: atom_id res chain seq x y z
N MET A 1 -6.38 -14.59 20.79
CA MET A 1 -7.04 -13.88 20.46
C MET A 1 -6.65 -12.78 19.71
N LEU A 2 -5.76 -12.17 20.06
CA LEU A 2 -5.33 -11.02 19.39
C LEU A 2 -4.70 -11.28 18.06
N ALA A 3 -4.16 -12.48 17.87
CA ALA A 3 -3.56 -12.85 16.60
C ALA A 3 -4.52 -12.75 15.44
N GLU A 4 -5.81 -12.81 15.72
CA GLU A 4 -6.81 -12.75 14.67
C GLU A 4 -6.93 -11.39 14.01
N THR A 5 -6.46 -10.34 14.70
CA THR A 5 -6.53 -9.01 14.13
C THR A 5 -5.27 -8.63 13.37
N SER A 6 -4.19 -9.41 13.50
CA SER A 6 -2.95 -9.15 12.79
C SER A 6 -3.07 -9.53 11.33
N LEU A 7 -2.43 -8.76 10.46
CA LEU A 7 -2.34 -9.12 9.05
C LEU A 7 -1.29 -10.21 8.86
N PRO A 8 -1.49 -11.11 7.89
CA PRO A 8 -0.43 -12.03 7.53
C PRO A 8 0.84 -11.27 7.16
N GLU A 9 1.99 -11.86 7.48
CA GLU A 9 3.27 -11.20 7.24
C GLU A 9 3.47 -10.86 5.79
N GLU A 10 3.16 -11.80 4.88
CA GLU A 10 3.35 -11.56 3.46
C GLU A 10 2.43 -10.45 2.96
N LEU A 11 1.20 -10.39 3.44
CA LEU A 11 0.28 -9.32 3.07
C LEU A 11 0.83 -7.96 3.50
N SER A 12 1.36 -7.87 4.72
CA SER A 12 1.95 -6.62 5.22
C SER A 12 3.10 -6.17 4.33
N LYS A 13 3.96 -7.10 3.92
CA LYS A 13 5.07 -6.76 3.03
C LYS A 13 4.57 -6.26 1.68
N GLN A 14 3.56 -6.92 1.13
CA GLN A 14 3.04 -6.51 -0.17
C GLN A 14 2.34 -5.16 -0.09
N LEU A 15 1.73 -4.84 1.04
CA LEU A 15 1.18 -3.51 1.24
C LEU A 15 2.28 -2.45 1.25
N GLY A 16 3.43 -2.76 1.86
CA GLY A 16 4.58 -1.87 1.80
C GLY A 16 5.03 -1.61 0.37
N ASN A 17 5.09 -2.67 -0.44
CA ASN A 17 5.43 -2.54 -1.86
C ASN A 17 4.41 -1.68 -2.61
N LEU A 18 3.13 -1.88 -2.34
CA LEU A 18 2.08 -1.12 -3.00
C LEU A 18 2.17 0.36 -2.68
N PHE A 19 2.31 0.68 -1.39
CA PHE A 19 2.37 2.08 -0.97
C PHE A 19 3.63 2.76 -1.50
N TYR A 20 4.74 2.03 -1.55
CA TYR A 20 5.94 2.55 -2.18
C TYR A 20 5.71 2.84 -3.66
N ALA A 21 5.04 1.93 -4.37
CA ALA A 21 4.77 2.11 -5.79
C ALA A 21 3.92 3.36 -6.03
N ILE A 22 2.94 3.61 -5.17
CA ILE A 22 2.10 4.81 -5.29
C ILE A 22 2.94 6.06 -5.05
N ALA A 23 3.74 6.06 -3.99
CA ALA A 23 4.54 7.22 -3.64
C ALA A 23 5.61 7.54 -4.68
N LYS A 24 6.15 6.50 -5.32
CA LYS A 24 7.25 6.64 -6.26
C LYS A 24 6.80 6.73 -7.71
N ALA A 25 5.50 6.75 -7.95
CA ALA A 25 4.97 6.66 -9.31
C ALA A 25 5.47 7.78 -10.23
N ASP A 26 5.74 8.97 -9.68
CA ASP A 26 6.25 10.09 -10.46
C ASP A 26 7.77 10.21 -10.39
N ARG A 27 8.43 9.20 -9.81
CA ARG A 27 9.88 9.13 -9.70
C ARG A 27 10.49 10.11 -8.71
N SER A 28 9.66 10.79 -7.92
CA SER A 28 10.16 11.65 -6.87
C SER A 28 9.46 11.27 -5.58
N LEU A 29 10.21 10.78 -4.62
CA LEU A 29 9.66 10.43 -3.32
C LEU A 29 10.18 11.46 -2.34
N ALA A 30 9.28 12.23 -1.76
CA ALA A 30 9.64 13.27 -0.82
C ALA A 30 9.33 12.84 0.59
N LEU A 31 9.96 13.51 1.54
CA LEU A 31 9.76 13.25 2.95
C LEU A 31 8.29 13.38 3.34
N GLU A 32 7.59 14.33 2.75
CA GLU A 32 6.18 14.56 3.05
C GLU A 32 5.32 13.35 2.72
N GLU A 33 5.64 12.65 1.63
CA GLU A 33 4.88 11.45 1.26
C GLU A 33 5.12 10.33 2.26
N TYR A 34 6.36 10.18 2.71
CA TYR A 34 6.65 9.18 3.73
C TYR A 34 5.96 9.53 5.05
N THR A 35 5.97 10.80 5.43
CA THR A 35 5.32 11.25 6.65
C THR A 35 3.82 10.97 6.57
N LYS A 36 3.21 11.23 5.43
CA LYS A 36 1.79 10.98 5.26
C LYS A 36 1.47 9.48 5.35
N LEU A 37 2.32 8.64 4.78
CA LEU A 37 2.17 7.19 4.92
C LEU A 37 2.26 6.79 6.39
N SER A 38 3.29 7.26 7.10
CA SER A 38 3.49 6.92 8.49
C SER A 38 2.31 7.34 9.34
N ASP A 39 1.82 8.56 9.12
CA ASP A 39 0.65 9.07 9.87
C ASP A 39 -0.59 8.22 9.59
N SER A 40 -0.83 7.86 8.34
CA SER A 40 -1.97 7.04 7.97
C SER A 40 -1.89 5.66 8.61
N LEU A 41 -0.70 5.07 8.64
CA LEU A 41 -0.53 3.75 9.25
C LEU A 41 -0.76 3.81 10.75
N GLU A 42 -0.24 4.84 11.42
CA GLU A 42 -0.44 5.00 12.86
C GLU A 42 -1.90 5.24 13.20
N LYS A 43 -2.60 6.00 12.36
CA LYS A 43 -3.97 6.37 12.64
C LYS A 43 -4.96 5.27 12.25
N ASP A 44 -4.79 4.68 11.07
CA ASP A 44 -5.83 3.84 10.47
C ASP A 44 -5.52 2.36 10.51
N TRP A 45 -4.26 1.96 10.67
CA TRP A 45 -3.86 0.57 10.57
C TRP A 45 -3.45 -0.05 11.90
N MET A 46 -3.38 0.74 12.97
CA MET A 46 -2.91 0.22 14.25
C MET A 46 -3.84 -0.84 14.83
N ALA A 47 -5.09 -0.89 14.38
CA ALA A 47 -6.03 -1.92 14.80
C ALA A 47 -5.54 -3.33 14.41
N PHE A 48 -4.67 -3.44 13.39
CA PHE A 48 -4.08 -4.71 12.99
C PHE A 48 -2.85 -5.07 13.80
N GLY A 49 -2.43 -4.19 14.71
CA GLY A 49 -1.31 -4.44 15.59
C GLY A 49 -0.05 -3.73 15.12
N GLU A 50 0.81 -3.44 16.09
CA GLU A 50 2.05 -2.73 15.85
C GLU A 50 2.97 -3.51 14.90
N ASP A 51 2.98 -4.84 15.02
CA ASP A 51 3.84 -5.66 14.16
C ASP A 51 3.45 -5.52 12.69
N SER A 52 2.16 -5.49 12.39
CA SER A 52 1.69 -5.32 11.01
C SER A 52 2.10 -3.96 10.46
N VAL A 53 1.90 -2.91 11.25
CA VAL A 53 2.28 -1.56 10.86
C VAL A 53 3.79 -1.49 10.61
N ASN A 54 4.58 -2.08 11.49
CA ASN A 54 6.04 -2.04 11.35
C ASN A 54 6.52 -2.79 10.10
N LEU A 55 5.88 -3.91 9.76
CA LEU A 55 6.24 -4.66 8.56
C LEU A 55 5.93 -3.86 7.29
N ILE A 56 4.81 -3.16 7.27
CA ILE A 56 4.47 -2.31 6.13
C ILE A 56 5.52 -1.22 5.97
N LYS A 57 5.86 -0.53 7.07
CA LYS A 57 6.86 0.53 7.04
C LYS A 57 8.23 0.00 6.63
N GLN A 58 8.60 -1.15 7.17
CA GLN A 58 9.90 -1.75 6.88
C GLN A 58 10.05 -2.06 5.41
N GLN A 59 9.02 -2.67 4.80
CA GLN A 59 9.09 -3.00 3.39
C GLN A 59 9.12 -1.74 2.52
N PHE A 60 8.35 -0.73 2.90
CA PHE A 60 8.40 0.56 2.20
C PHE A 60 9.84 1.12 2.23
N ASN A 61 10.48 1.07 3.41
CA ASN A 61 11.83 1.59 3.56
C ASN A 61 12.86 0.76 2.78
N VAL A 62 12.70 -0.55 2.75
CA VAL A 62 13.57 -1.41 1.96
C VAL A 62 13.46 -1.06 0.47
N ALA A 63 12.24 -0.91 -0.01
CA ALA A 63 12.02 -0.57 -1.41
C ALA A 63 12.63 0.78 -1.75
N GLN A 64 12.49 1.75 -0.86
CA GLN A 64 13.05 3.08 -1.05
C GLN A 64 14.57 3.06 -1.03
N ASN A 65 15.15 2.40 -0.04
CA ASN A 65 16.60 2.34 0.10
C ASN A 65 17.26 1.63 -1.08
N ASP A 66 16.61 0.59 -1.59
CA ASP A 66 17.14 -0.17 -2.72
C ASP A 66 16.71 0.43 -4.06
N ASN A 67 15.96 1.51 -4.02
CA ASN A 67 15.48 2.21 -5.21
C ASN A 67 14.80 1.25 -6.17
N LEU A 68 13.88 0.44 -5.65
CA LEU A 68 13.19 -0.56 -6.45
C LEU A 68 12.31 0.09 -7.50
N ASN A 69 12.10 -0.64 -8.60
CA ASN A 69 11.24 -0.17 -9.67
C ASN A 69 9.78 -0.18 -9.18
N PRO A 70 9.07 0.96 -9.21
CA PRO A 70 7.70 0.98 -8.71
C PRO A 70 6.74 0.08 -9.47
N ASP A 71 6.95 -0.08 -10.79
CA ASP A 71 6.09 -0.98 -11.56
C ASP A 71 6.25 -2.42 -11.13
N ILE A 72 7.48 -2.83 -10.80
CA ILE A 72 7.73 -4.18 -10.32
C ILE A 72 7.10 -4.38 -8.95
N CYS A 73 7.21 -3.38 -8.06
CA CYS A 73 6.59 -3.45 -6.74
C CYS A 73 5.07 -3.55 -6.84
N PHE A 74 4.48 -2.78 -7.74
CA PHE A 74 3.05 -2.84 -7.97
C PHE A 74 2.64 -4.21 -8.50
N SER A 75 3.40 -4.75 -9.45
CA SER A 75 3.12 -6.07 -10.02
C SER A 75 3.20 -7.17 -8.96
N LYS A 76 4.15 -7.06 -8.04
CA LYS A 76 4.24 -8.04 -6.94
C LYS A 76 3.00 -8.00 -6.08
N PHE A 77 2.48 -6.81 -5.78
CA PHE A 77 1.25 -6.71 -5.02
C PHE A 77 0.08 -7.33 -5.77
N ILE A 78 -0.04 -7.02 -7.07
CA ILE A 78 -1.14 -7.54 -7.88
C ILE A 78 -1.08 -9.07 -7.97
N ASN A 79 0.13 -9.62 -8.13
CA ASN A 79 0.27 -11.08 -8.15
C ASN A 79 -0.17 -11.70 -6.84
N PHE A 80 0.19 -11.08 -5.71
CA PHE A 80 -0.24 -11.57 -4.41
C PHE A 80 -1.76 -11.51 -4.28
N LEU A 81 -2.36 -10.40 -4.72
CA LEU A 81 -3.81 -10.22 -4.69
C LEU A 81 -4.51 -11.32 -5.48
N ASN A 82 -4.01 -11.59 -6.69
CA ASN A 82 -4.63 -12.59 -7.56
C ASN A 82 -4.48 -14.00 -7.02
N GLN A 83 -3.38 -14.28 -6.34
CA GLN A 83 -3.13 -15.60 -5.79
C GLN A 83 -3.79 -15.81 -4.43
N ASN A 84 -4.13 -14.74 -3.74
CA ASN A 84 -4.68 -14.80 -2.39
C ASN A 84 -5.90 -13.88 -2.24
N PRO A 85 -6.91 -14.01 -3.11
CA PRO A 85 -8.05 -13.10 -3.04
C PRO A 85 -8.80 -13.21 -1.72
N GLU A 86 -8.73 -14.37 -1.07
CA GLU A 86 -9.40 -14.58 0.21
C GLU A 86 -8.76 -13.75 1.34
N ALA A 87 -7.55 -13.24 1.14
CA ALA A 87 -6.90 -12.40 2.13
C ALA A 87 -7.49 -10.99 2.19
N PHE A 88 -8.33 -10.65 1.23
CA PHE A 88 -8.89 -9.30 1.08
C PHE A 88 -10.39 -9.33 1.26
N ASN A 89 -10.91 -8.25 1.88
CA ASN A 89 -12.36 -8.04 2.00
C ASN A 89 -12.63 -6.57 1.70
N HIS A 90 -13.91 -6.18 1.75
CA HIS A 90 -14.29 -4.81 1.43
C HIS A 90 -13.66 -3.80 2.39
N GLU A 91 -13.61 -4.12 3.67
CA GLU A 91 -13.04 -3.21 4.65
C GLU A 91 -11.56 -2.96 4.39
N LEU A 92 -10.81 -4.02 4.12
CA LEU A 92 -9.39 -3.89 3.81
C LEU A 92 -9.18 -3.13 2.50
N LYS A 93 -10.00 -3.44 1.50
CA LYS A 93 -9.94 -2.72 0.23
C LYS A 93 -10.14 -1.22 0.43
N GLU A 94 -11.17 -0.84 1.20
CA GLU A 94 -11.45 0.58 1.43
C GLU A 94 -10.29 1.25 2.16
N LEU A 95 -9.70 0.55 3.12
CA LEU A 95 -8.58 1.11 3.86
C LEU A 95 -7.36 1.27 2.97
N ILE A 96 -7.11 0.32 2.09
CA ILE A 96 -6.01 0.40 1.12
C ILE A 96 -6.20 1.63 0.23
N PHE A 97 -7.40 1.85 -0.28
CA PHE A 97 -7.66 3.01 -1.14
C PHE A 97 -7.54 4.33 -0.36
N LYS A 98 -8.03 4.35 0.87
CA LYS A 98 -7.90 5.55 1.70
C LYS A 98 -6.43 5.91 1.89
N THR A 99 -5.61 4.93 2.25
CA THR A 99 -4.19 5.15 2.48
C THR A 99 -3.48 5.56 1.19
N GLY A 100 -3.78 4.85 0.09
CA GLY A 100 -3.20 5.18 -1.21
C GLY A 100 -3.54 6.60 -1.65
N ASN A 101 -4.78 7.01 -1.47
CA ASN A 101 -5.19 8.36 -1.81
C ASN A 101 -4.48 9.40 -0.94
N ASN A 102 -4.32 9.11 0.35
CA ASN A 102 -3.59 10.02 1.24
C ASN A 102 -2.15 10.21 0.77
N ILE A 103 -1.50 9.15 0.33
CA ILE A 103 -0.14 9.24 -0.20
C ILE A 103 -0.14 10.07 -1.49
N ALA A 104 -1.06 9.78 -2.40
CA ALA A 104 -1.11 10.45 -3.69
C ALA A 104 -1.39 11.94 -3.55
N TYR A 105 -2.15 12.34 -2.53
CA TYR A 105 -2.50 13.74 -2.31
C TYR A 105 -1.57 14.47 -1.33
N ALA A 106 -0.43 13.86 -0.97
CA ALA A 106 0.44 14.42 0.08
C ALA A 106 0.90 15.84 -0.24
N PHE A 107 1.01 16.17 -1.53
CA PHE A 107 1.43 17.52 -1.95
C PHE A 107 0.27 18.32 -2.52
N ALA A 108 -0.93 17.89 -2.29
CA ALA A 108 -2.11 18.54 -2.89
C ALA A 108 -2.05 18.55 -4.41
N LYS A 109 -1.28 17.63 -4.98
CA LYS A 109 -1.17 17.45 -6.43
C LYS A 109 -1.27 15.99 -6.73
N ILE A 110 -2.05 15.66 -7.76
CA ILE A 110 -2.07 14.32 -8.28
C ILE A 110 -1.54 14.36 -9.69
N ASN A 111 -0.53 13.55 -9.98
CA ASN A 111 -0.04 13.46 -11.34
C ASN A 111 -0.70 12.25 -12.03
N LYS A 112 -0.47 12.14 -13.35
CA LYS A 112 -1.07 11.07 -14.13
C LYS A 112 -0.62 9.70 -13.69
N SER A 113 0.64 9.58 -13.27
CA SER A 113 1.20 8.30 -12.88
C SER A 113 0.50 7.75 -11.65
N GLU A 114 0.24 8.61 -10.66
CA GLU A 114 -0.45 8.19 -9.46
C GLU A 114 -1.90 7.82 -9.74
N LEU A 115 -2.58 8.63 -10.57
CA LEU A 115 -3.95 8.31 -10.97
C LEU A 115 -4.02 6.98 -11.72
N ASN A 116 -3.03 6.73 -12.57
CA ASN A 116 -2.98 5.49 -13.33
C ASN A 116 -2.85 4.28 -12.42
N ILE A 117 -1.97 4.35 -11.41
CA ILE A 117 -1.79 3.26 -10.46
C ILE A 117 -3.08 3.02 -9.69
N MET A 118 -3.72 4.08 -9.20
CA MET A 118 -4.96 3.94 -8.45
C MET A 118 -6.06 3.32 -9.30
N ALA A 119 -6.14 3.69 -10.59
CA ALA A 119 -7.13 3.10 -11.50
C ALA A 119 -6.84 1.61 -11.73
N ARG A 120 -5.59 1.26 -11.94
CA ARG A 120 -5.19 -0.15 -12.13
C ARG A 120 -5.49 -0.98 -10.89
N LEU A 121 -5.29 -0.40 -9.72
CA LEU A 121 -5.60 -1.07 -8.46
C LEU A 121 -7.11 -1.33 -8.35
N SER A 122 -7.92 -0.36 -8.74
CA SER A 122 -9.38 -0.51 -8.73
C SER A 122 -9.81 -1.67 -9.63
N ILE A 123 -9.23 -1.75 -10.82
CA ILE A 123 -9.54 -2.83 -11.77
C ILE A 123 -9.14 -4.18 -11.17
N ALA A 124 -7.98 -4.23 -10.53
CA ALA A 124 -7.50 -5.48 -9.95
C ALA A 124 -8.44 -6.00 -8.86
N PHE A 125 -8.96 -5.11 -8.01
CA PHE A 125 -9.90 -5.53 -6.98
C PHE A 125 -11.23 -6.00 -7.59
N LYS A 126 -11.69 -5.32 -8.64
CA LYS A 126 -12.90 -5.77 -9.32
C LYS A 126 -12.73 -7.16 -9.92
N THR A 127 -11.55 -7.44 -10.43
CA THR A 127 -11.25 -8.72 -11.06
C THR A 127 -11.40 -9.88 -10.07
N ILE A 128 -11.09 -9.66 -8.79
CA ILE A 128 -11.25 -10.70 -7.78
C ILE A 128 -12.61 -10.63 -7.07
N GLY A 129 -13.52 -9.78 -7.55
CA GLY A 129 -14.88 -9.73 -7.03
C GLY A 129 -15.09 -8.69 -5.93
N LEU A 130 -14.15 -7.82 -5.75
CA LEU A 130 -14.27 -6.73 -4.79
C LEU A 130 -14.36 -5.38 -5.50
#